data_febfa56b97324c3372bdbe751aadf6ef
#
_entry.id   febfa56b97324c3372bdbe751aadf6ef
#
_cell.length_a   1.000
_cell.length_b   1.000
_cell.length_c   1.000
_cell.angle_alpha   90.00
_cell.angle_beta   90.00
_cell.angle_gamma   90.00
#
_symmetry.space_group_name_H-M   'P 1'
#
loop_
_entity.id
_entity.type
_entity.pdbx_description
1 polymer ?
#
loop_
_entity_poly.entity_id
_entity_poly.type
_entity_poly.pdbx_seq_one_letter_code
_entity_poly.pdbx_strand_id
1 'polypeptide(L)'
;MDGLPDAGKPPIAMKFGISTHLYHDQRLSREHLSAIAEAGFEAVELFATKSHFDYTDPAAINSLAQWLRETGLTLHSIHAPIWDVFGGTTGSSYSTAAADNAKRQAAVRQAEAALAIVRDIPASYMVVHLGTTDANNGENSRAAASRSLEEICQFAEPLGVRIAAEVIPNDLSSAHALVAMLERDFDGSTVGICLDFGHAHLMGDVADAIETAAEHLITTHVHDNRRRADEHLVPYRGTIDWPAALLMMQKIGYDGTYLMELAANGDPSAVLADAQRARQRFERALSE
;
A
#
# COMPACT_ATOMS: atom_id res chain seq x y z
N MET A 1 -10.99 -46.81 17.11
CA MET A 1 -9.89 -46.18 16.36
C MET A 1 -10.08 -44.67 16.57
N ASP A 2 -9.41 -44.17 17.59
CA ASP A 2 -9.53 -42.78 17.99
C ASP A 2 -8.66 -41.91 17.05
N GLY A 3 -9.31 -41.07 16.27
CA GLY A 3 -8.64 -40.08 15.44
C GLY A 3 -7.92 -39.06 16.33
N LEU A 4 -6.60 -38.98 16.23
CA LEU A 4 -5.81 -37.95 16.84
C LEU A 4 -6.32 -36.58 16.32
N PRO A 5 -6.45 -35.57 17.18
CA PRO A 5 -6.79 -34.23 16.74
C PRO A 5 -5.66 -33.72 15.82
N ASP A 6 -6.08 -33.14 14.69
CA ASP A 6 -5.20 -32.51 13.74
C ASP A 6 -4.34 -31.46 14.49
N ALA A 7 -3.03 -31.70 14.50
CA ALA A 7 -2.09 -30.77 15.12
C ALA A 7 -2.14 -29.48 14.31
N GLY A 8 -2.85 -28.51 14.84
CA GLY A 8 -3.08 -27.21 14.20
C GLY A 8 -1.79 -26.64 13.63
N LYS A 9 -1.88 -26.14 12.39
CA LYS A 9 -0.80 -25.39 11.76
C LYS A 9 -0.24 -24.37 12.75
N PRO A 10 1.09 -24.26 12.91
CA PRO A 10 1.65 -23.26 13.80
C PRO A 10 1.10 -21.88 13.41
N PRO A 11 0.85 -20.99 14.36
CA PRO A 11 0.34 -19.66 14.05
C PRO A 11 1.27 -18.99 13.05
N ILE A 12 0.70 -18.48 11.95
CA ILE A 12 1.44 -17.78 10.91
C ILE A 12 2.05 -16.56 11.57
N ALA A 13 3.38 -16.45 11.60
CA ALA A 13 4.04 -15.26 12.12
C ALA A 13 3.66 -14.07 11.25
N MET A 14 2.97 -13.08 11.83
CA MET A 14 2.59 -11.87 11.13
C MET A 14 3.83 -11.10 10.69
N LYS A 15 3.81 -10.61 9.46
CA LYS A 15 4.83 -9.73 8.92
C LYS A 15 4.33 -8.29 9.00
N PHE A 16 5.19 -7.38 9.44
CA PHE A 16 4.87 -5.97 9.53
C PHE A 16 5.83 -5.12 8.74
N GLY A 17 5.27 -4.19 8.01
CA GLY A 17 6.01 -3.14 7.31
C GLY A 17 5.45 -1.76 7.62
N ILE A 18 6.16 -0.72 7.18
CA ILE A 18 5.69 0.65 7.28
C ILE A 18 6.06 1.42 6.01
N SER A 19 5.13 2.24 5.53
CA SER A 19 5.38 3.11 4.38
C SER A 19 6.23 4.32 4.77
N THR A 20 7.16 4.70 3.90
CA THR A 20 7.90 5.96 4.04
C THR A 20 7.01 7.19 3.87
N HIS A 21 5.72 7.00 3.56
CA HIS A 21 4.68 8.03 3.65
C HIS A 21 4.69 8.73 5.01
N LEU A 22 5.09 8.07 6.07
CA LEU A 22 5.31 8.69 7.39
C LEU A 22 6.17 9.96 7.35
N TYR A 23 7.07 10.05 6.37
CA TYR A 23 8.02 11.17 6.17
C TYR A 23 7.77 11.90 4.85
N HIS A 24 6.58 11.83 4.28
CA HIS A 24 6.26 12.32 2.93
C HIS A 24 6.58 13.80 2.71
N ASP A 25 6.58 14.62 3.76
CA ASP A 25 6.90 16.06 3.75
C ASP A 25 8.40 16.35 3.83
N GLN A 26 9.24 15.30 3.95
CA GLN A 26 10.69 15.38 4.08
C GLN A 26 11.38 14.60 2.97
N ARG A 27 12.62 14.98 2.64
CA ARG A 27 13.46 14.14 1.79
C ARG A 27 13.85 12.87 2.55
N LEU A 28 13.61 11.70 1.96
CA LEU A 28 13.98 10.42 2.55
C LEU A 28 15.47 10.36 2.85
N SER A 29 15.83 9.90 4.03
CA SER A 29 17.20 9.80 4.50
C SER A 29 17.47 8.45 5.19
N ARG A 30 18.75 8.18 5.42
CA ARG A 30 19.21 7.00 6.18
C ARG A 30 18.61 6.96 7.58
N GLU A 31 18.53 8.11 8.24
CA GLU A 31 18.02 8.25 9.61
C GLU A 31 16.55 7.82 9.71
N HIS A 32 15.74 8.11 8.69
CA HIS A 32 14.35 7.65 8.64
C HIS A 32 14.25 6.13 8.60
N LEU A 33 15.05 5.47 7.75
CA LEU A 33 15.07 4.00 7.68
C LEU A 33 15.65 3.37 8.96
N SER A 34 16.67 3.99 9.55
CA SER A 34 17.22 3.54 10.84
C SER A 34 16.15 3.60 11.94
N ALA A 35 15.38 4.69 12.03
CA ALA A 35 14.30 4.82 13.00
C ALA A 35 13.20 3.76 12.80
N ILE A 36 12.85 3.44 11.55
CA ILE A 36 11.91 2.37 11.20
C ILE A 36 12.44 1.00 11.69
N ALA A 37 13.71 0.69 11.40
CA ALA A 37 14.33 -0.57 11.82
C ALA A 37 14.43 -0.67 13.36
N GLU A 38 14.80 0.41 14.05
CA GLU A 38 14.87 0.49 15.51
C GLU A 38 13.47 0.32 16.15
N ALA A 39 12.40 0.74 15.48
CA ALA A 39 11.03 0.49 15.90
C ALA A 39 10.59 -0.98 15.68
N GLY A 40 11.46 -1.83 15.12
CA GLY A 40 11.26 -3.27 14.96
C GLY A 40 10.48 -3.67 13.71
N PHE A 41 10.31 -2.80 12.72
CA PHE A 41 9.79 -3.17 11.42
C PHE A 41 10.88 -3.84 10.57
N GLU A 42 10.47 -4.78 9.72
CA GLU A 42 11.39 -5.57 8.87
C GLU A 42 11.29 -5.19 7.40
N ALA A 43 10.20 -4.52 7.04
CA ALA A 43 9.89 -4.16 5.67
C ALA A 43 9.45 -2.70 5.55
N VAL A 44 9.75 -2.10 4.41
CA VAL A 44 9.28 -0.74 4.08
C VAL A 44 8.61 -0.73 2.71
N GLU A 45 7.67 0.21 2.58
CA GLU A 45 7.21 0.68 1.29
C GLU A 45 7.87 2.01 0.95
N LEU A 46 8.31 2.15 -0.29
CA LEU A 46 8.76 3.43 -0.81
C LEU A 46 7.58 4.24 -1.35
N PHE A 47 7.25 5.35 -0.69
CA PHE A 47 6.28 6.32 -1.22
C PHE A 47 6.97 7.18 -2.29
N ALA A 48 6.70 6.87 -3.57
CA ALA A 48 7.44 7.44 -4.70
C ALA A 48 6.91 8.82 -5.11
N THR A 49 7.16 9.83 -4.30
CA THR A 49 6.93 11.24 -4.62
C THR A 49 8.28 11.94 -4.78
N LYS A 50 8.51 12.66 -5.88
CA LYS A 50 9.85 13.23 -6.18
C LYS A 50 10.37 14.18 -5.12
N SER A 51 9.51 14.94 -4.45
CA SER A 51 9.92 15.78 -3.32
C SER A 51 10.43 14.97 -2.13
N HIS A 52 9.91 13.74 -1.94
CA HIS A 52 10.33 12.81 -0.89
C HIS A 52 11.50 11.96 -1.35
N PHE A 53 11.39 11.33 -2.51
CA PHE A 53 12.42 10.47 -3.10
C PHE A 53 12.44 10.61 -4.61
N ASP A 54 13.56 11.08 -5.17
CA ASP A 54 13.71 11.17 -6.62
C ASP A 54 14.07 9.79 -7.21
N TYR A 55 13.04 9.07 -7.60
CA TYR A 55 13.13 7.74 -8.20
C TYR A 55 13.74 7.74 -9.61
N THR A 56 14.07 8.90 -10.16
CA THR A 56 14.75 9.05 -11.45
C THR A 56 16.24 9.35 -11.30
N ASP A 57 16.71 9.64 -10.07
CA ASP A 57 18.13 9.91 -9.78
C ASP A 57 18.86 8.62 -9.38
N PRO A 58 19.81 8.14 -10.20
CA PRO A 58 20.61 6.96 -9.87
C PRO A 58 21.37 7.07 -8.54
N ALA A 59 21.78 8.29 -8.14
CA ALA A 59 22.46 8.49 -6.89
C ALA A 59 21.54 8.29 -5.68
N ALA A 60 20.29 8.74 -5.79
CA ALA A 60 19.25 8.49 -4.78
C ALA A 60 18.94 6.99 -4.68
N ILE A 61 18.80 6.28 -5.81
CA ILE A 61 18.54 4.84 -5.86
C ILE A 61 19.69 4.06 -5.19
N ASN A 62 20.95 4.38 -5.53
CA ASN A 62 22.13 3.77 -4.92
C ASN A 62 22.18 4.00 -3.40
N SER A 63 21.82 5.22 -2.95
CA SER A 63 21.76 5.57 -1.53
C SER A 63 20.68 4.73 -0.82
N LEU A 64 19.49 4.62 -1.39
CA LEU A 64 18.42 3.79 -0.84
C LEU A 64 18.85 2.31 -0.71
N ALA A 65 19.45 1.75 -1.77
CA ALA A 65 19.97 0.38 -1.75
C ALA A 65 21.02 0.17 -0.63
N GLN A 66 21.87 1.15 -0.40
CA GLN A 66 22.85 1.11 0.69
C GLN A 66 22.16 1.16 2.05
N TRP A 67 21.23 2.11 2.27
CA TRP A 67 20.52 2.28 3.54
C TRP A 67 19.69 1.05 3.92
N LEU A 68 19.03 0.42 2.95
CA LEU A 68 18.29 -0.83 3.19
C LEU A 68 19.22 -1.96 3.64
N ARG A 69 20.40 -2.10 3.02
CA ARG A 69 21.41 -3.08 3.47
C ARG A 69 21.94 -2.79 4.88
N GLU A 70 22.20 -1.52 5.19
CA GLU A 70 22.73 -1.11 6.50
C GLU A 70 21.71 -1.30 7.63
N THR A 71 20.43 -1.08 7.35
CA THR A 71 19.33 -1.21 8.33
C THR A 71 18.75 -2.62 8.42
N GLY A 72 19.05 -3.48 7.45
CA GLY A 72 18.43 -4.80 7.33
C GLY A 72 16.98 -4.81 6.87
N LEU A 73 16.46 -3.64 6.46
CA LEU A 73 15.09 -3.53 5.95
C LEU A 73 14.99 -4.08 4.52
N THR A 74 13.87 -4.72 4.22
CA THR A 74 13.52 -5.15 2.86
C THR A 74 12.56 -4.14 2.21
N LEU A 75 12.73 -3.86 0.92
CA LEU A 75 11.75 -3.10 0.16
C LEU A 75 10.60 -4.05 -0.20
N HIS A 76 9.46 -3.89 0.47
CA HIS A 76 8.26 -4.71 0.26
C HIS A 76 7.53 -4.29 -1.01
N SER A 77 7.27 -2.99 -1.12
CA SER A 77 6.50 -2.38 -2.20
C SER A 77 6.99 -0.99 -2.55
N ILE A 78 6.58 -0.53 -3.73
CA ILE A 78 6.70 0.85 -4.16
C ILE A 78 5.29 1.38 -4.35
N HIS A 79 4.93 2.47 -3.67
CA HIS A 79 3.70 3.19 -3.96
C HIS A 79 3.91 4.05 -5.20
N ALA A 80 3.09 3.87 -6.23
CA ALA A 80 3.19 4.63 -7.47
C ALA A 80 3.00 6.13 -7.24
N PRO A 81 3.70 6.99 -8.00
CA PRO A 81 3.60 8.43 -7.82
C PRO A 81 2.17 8.94 -8.05
N ILE A 82 1.65 9.69 -7.08
CA ILE A 82 0.36 10.39 -7.18
C ILE A 82 0.59 11.87 -7.48
N TRP A 83 1.70 12.43 -6.98
CA TRP A 83 2.13 13.81 -7.20
C TRP A 83 3.64 13.91 -7.33
N ASP A 84 4.11 15.01 -7.98
CA ASP A 84 5.54 15.37 -7.95
C ASP A 84 5.95 15.93 -6.58
N VAL A 85 5.05 16.73 -5.98
CA VAL A 85 5.27 17.41 -4.69
C VAL A 85 4.05 17.18 -3.81
N PHE A 86 4.25 16.54 -2.69
CA PHE A 86 3.18 16.26 -1.74
C PHE A 86 2.61 17.55 -1.14
N GLY A 87 1.27 17.67 -1.13
CA GLY A 87 0.56 18.83 -0.56
C GLY A 87 0.84 20.16 -1.27
N GLY A 88 1.59 20.15 -2.38
CA GLY A 88 1.96 21.33 -3.12
C GLY A 88 0.82 21.84 -4.02
N THR A 89 0.66 23.17 -4.06
CA THR A 89 -0.16 23.82 -5.09
C THR A 89 0.57 23.92 -6.43
N THR A 90 1.87 23.61 -6.45
CA THR A 90 2.76 23.61 -7.60
C THR A 90 3.29 22.20 -7.82
N GLY A 91 3.02 21.62 -8.95
CA GLY A 91 3.44 20.26 -9.29
C GLY A 91 2.37 19.53 -10.11
N SER A 92 2.76 18.44 -10.74
CA SER A 92 1.83 17.61 -11.49
C SER A 92 1.21 16.57 -10.57
N SER A 93 -0.09 16.36 -10.72
CA SER A 93 -0.78 15.18 -10.18
C SER A 93 -0.87 14.10 -11.27
N TYR A 94 -0.82 12.85 -10.86
CA TYR A 94 -0.83 11.69 -11.75
C TYR A 94 -2.05 10.82 -11.46
N SER A 95 -2.94 10.69 -12.44
CA SER A 95 -4.10 9.81 -12.34
C SER A 95 -4.06 8.77 -13.45
N THR A 96 -3.96 7.51 -13.08
CA THR A 96 -4.00 6.37 -13.99
C THR A 96 -5.38 6.19 -14.64
N ALA A 97 -6.43 6.77 -14.04
CA ALA A 97 -7.80 6.74 -14.56
C ALA A 97 -8.20 8.03 -15.28
N ALA A 98 -7.27 8.95 -15.56
CA ALA A 98 -7.60 10.19 -16.24
C ALA A 98 -8.25 9.93 -17.62
N ALA A 99 -9.40 10.55 -17.87
CA ALA A 99 -10.08 10.46 -19.17
C ALA A 99 -9.24 11.12 -20.28
N ASP A 100 -8.48 12.16 -19.96
CA ASP A 100 -7.48 12.76 -20.84
C ASP A 100 -6.29 11.81 -21.02
N ASN A 101 -6.08 11.38 -22.28
CA ASN A 101 -5.05 10.38 -22.58
C ASN A 101 -3.62 10.87 -22.33
N ALA A 102 -3.33 12.17 -22.45
CA ALA A 102 -2.00 12.69 -22.18
C ALA A 102 -1.69 12.67 -20.68
N LYS A 103 -2.66 13.04 -19.83
CA LYS A 103 -2.57 12.93 -18.38
C LYS A 103 -2.41 11.46 -17.94
N ARG A 104 -3.25 10.56 -18.48
CA ARG A 104 -3.16 9.11 -18.23
C ARG A 104 -1.77 8.57 -18.54
N GLN A 105 -1.28 8.82 -19.74
CA GLN A 105 0.05 8.37 -20.17
C GLN A 105 1.18 8.98 -19.33
N ALA A 106 1.02 10.21 -18.84
CA ALA A 106 1.98 10.81 -17.91
C ALA A 106 2.02 10.02 -16.60
N ALA A 107 0.86 9.63 -16.05
CA ALA A 107 0.78 8.80 -14.85
C ALA A 107 1.44 7.42 -15.05
N VAL A 108 1.16 6.74 -16.17
CA VAL A 108 1.78 5.45 -16.52
C VAL A 108 3.31 5.58 -16.58
N ARG A 109 3.83 6.57 -17.30
CA ARG A 109 5.29 6.80 -17.39
C ARG A 109 5.94 7.06 -16.03
N GLN A 110 5.26 7.74 -15.11
CA GLN A 110 5.81 7.95 -13.77
C GLN A 110 5.78 6.66 -12.93
N ALA A 111 4.73 5.86 -13.05
CA ALA A 111 4.67 4.54 -12.42
C ALA A 111 5.80 3.62 -12.94
N GLU A 112 6.00 3.54 -14.26
CA GLU A 112 7.08 2.77 -14.87
C GLU A 112 8.47 3.27 -14.43
N ALA A 113 8.67 4.59 -14.33
CA ALA A 113 9.93 5.17 -13.86
C ALA A 113 10.22 4.83 -12.41
N ALA A 114 9.21 4.87 -11.53
CA ALA A 114 9.35 4.43 -10.15
C ALA A 114 9.60 2.92 -10.05
N LEU A 115 8.87 2.13 -10.85
CA LEU A 115 9.02 0.68 -10.88
C LEU A 115 10.41 0.23 -11.37
N ALA A 116 11.07 1.03 -12.21
CA ALA A 116 12.42 0.73 -12.70
C ALA A 116 13.48 0.58 -11.58
N ILE A 117 13.22 1.12 -10.37
CA ILE A 117 14.06 0.94 -9.17
C ILE A 117 14.29 -0.55 -8.86
N VAL A 118 13.32 -1.41 -9.19
CA VAL A 118 13.39 -2.86 -8.89
C VAL A 118 14.56 -3.56 -9.60
N ARG A 119 15.11 -2.97 -10.65
CA ARG A 119 16.33 -3.47 -11.29
C ARG A 119 17.55 -3.45 -10.37
N ASP A 120 17.56 -2.53 -9.41
CA ASP A 120 18.66 -2.33 -8.46
C ASP A 120 18.27 -2.80 -7.04
N ILE A 121 17.00 -2.66 -6.68
CA ILE A 121 16.45 -2.95 -5.34
C ILE A 121 15.20 -3.81 -5.49
N PRO A 122 15.27 -5.13 -5.24
CA PRO A 122 14.10 -6.01 -5.37
C PRO A 122 12.93 -5.56 -4.50
N ALA A 123 11.73 -5.55 -5.09
CA ALA A 123 10.46 -5.38 -4.39
C ALA A 123 9.43 -6.37 -4.93
N SER A 124 8.45 -6.74 -4.12
CA SER A 124 7.43 -7.72 -4.51
C SER A 124 6.23 -7.08 -5.21
N TYR A 125 5.91 -5.85 -4.83
CA TYR A 125 4.68 -5.19 -5.28
C TYR A 125 4.91 -3.74 -5.69
N MET A 126 4.05 -3.25 -6.59
CA MET A 126 3.79 -1.82 -6.74
C MET A 126 2.31 -1.56 -6.45
N VAL A 127 2.04 -0.66 -5.53
CA VAL A 127 0.69 -0.19 -5.21
C VAL A 127 0.31 0.93 -6.16
N VAL A 128 -0.90 0.88 -6.72
CA VAL A 128 -1.38 1.83 -7.73
C VAL A 128 -2.80 2.29 -7.41
N HIS A 129 -3.00 3.61 -7.32
CA HIS A 129 -4.32 4.21 -7.29
C HIS A 129 -4.97 4.18 -8.67
N LEU A 130 -6.22 3.74 -8.76
CA LEU A 130 -7.02 3.87 -9.98
C LEU A 130 -7.92 5.11 -9.90
N GLY A 131 -7.34 6.24 -10.26
CA GLY A 131 -8.01 7.53 -10.22
C GLY A 131 -7.68 8.37 -8.98
N THR A 132 -8.53 9.34 -8.72
CA THR A 132 -8.42 10.24 -7.57
C THR A 132 -9.64 10.11 -6.67
N THR A 133 -9.51 10.51 -5.41
CA THR A 133 -10.59 10.53 -4.42
C THR A 133 -11.61 11.65 -4.69
N ASP A 134 -11.20 12.72 -5.36
CA ASP A 134 -12.04 13.90 -5.68
C ASP A 134 -12.89 13.74 -6.95
N ALA A 135 -13.30 12.52 -7.28
CA ALA A 135 -13.93 12.15 -8.55
C ALA A 135 -15.33 12.77 -8.84
N ASN A 136 -15.73 13.80 -8.12
CA ASN A 136 -17.03 14.48 -8.29
C ASN A 136 -17.24 15.12 -9.68
N ASN A 137 -16.23 15.13 -10.56
CA ASN A 137 -16.28 15.82 -11.85
C ASN A 137 -16.14 14.91 -13.08
N GLY A 138 -16.32 13.60 -12.94
CA GLY A 138 -16.25 12.66 -14.10
C GLY A 138 -14.85 12.54 -14.70
N GLU A 139 -13.81 12.88 -13.95
CA GLU A 139 -12.42 12.79 -14.40
C GLU A 139 -11.90 11.34 -14.40
N ASN A 140 -12.46 10.47 -13.56
CA ASN A 140 -12.09 9.05 -13.51
C ASN A 140 -12.81 8.25 -14.58
N SER A 141 -12.04 7.57 -15.42
CA SER A 141 -12.53 6.70 -16.49
C SER A 141 -12.11 5.25 -16.24
N ARG A 142 -13.10 4.33 -16.11
CA ARG A 142 -12.85 2.90 -15.98
C ARG A 142 -12.00 2.35 -17.13
N ALA A 143 -12.30 2.74 -18.37
CA ALA A 143 -11.55 2.31 -19.54
C ALA A 143 -10.11 2.84 -19.57
N ALA A 144 -9.87 4.03 -18.99
CA ALA A 144 -8.53 4.56 -18.82
C ALA A 144 -7.77 3.81 -17.72
N ALA A 145 -8.41 3.54 -16.59
CA ALA A 145 -7.85 2.76 -15.48
C ALA A 145 -7.42 1.36 -15.93
N SER A 146 -8.29 0.62 -16.61
CA SER A 146 -8.00 -0.72 -17.13
C SER A 146 -6.80 -0.73 -18.08
N ARG A 147 -6.76 0.20 -19.06
CA ARG A 147 -5.61 0.34 -19.97
C ARG A 147 -4.31 0.70 -19.25
N SER A 148 -4.37 1.62 -18.28
CA SER A 148 -3.18 2.01 -17.52
C SER A 148 -2.64 0.83 -16.72
N LEU A 149 -3.53 0.09 -16.08
CA LEU A 149 -3.16 -1.08 -15.29
C LEU A 149 -2.51 -2.15 -16.17
N GLU A 150 -3.08 -2.40 -17.37
CA GLU A 150 -2.52 -3.32 -18.35
C GLU A 150 -1.10 -2.90 -18.79
N GLU A 151 -0.90 -1.61 -19.15
CA GLU A 151 0.41 -1.07 -19.56
C GLU A 151 1.45 -1.21 -18.43
N ILE A 152 1.07 -0.88 -17.18
CA ILE A 152 1.96 -1.00 -16.01
C ILE A 152 2.29 -2.48 -15.74
N CYS A 153 1.32 -3.40 -15.85
CA CYS A 153 1.54 -4.83 -15.68
C CYS A 153 2.51 -5.39 -16.71
N GLN A 154 2.38 -5.00 -17.98
CA GLN A 154 3.31 -5.40 -19.05
C GLN A 154 4.75 -4.95 -18.76
N PHE A 155 4.93 -3.79 -18.13
CA PHE A 155 6.25 -3.31 -17.70
C PHE A 155 6.74 -4.05 -16.45
N ALA A 156 5.87 -4.41 -15.53
CA ALA A 156 6.18 -5.05 -14.26
C ALA A 156 6.53 -6.54 -14.38
N GLU A 157 5.89 -7.25 -15.33
CA GLU A 157 6.02 -8.70 -15.49
C GLU A 157 7.48 -9.17 -15.66
N PRO A 158 8.31 -8.60 -16.56
CA PRO A 158 9.72 -9.00 -16.70
C PRO A 158 10.58 -8.62 -15.48
N LEU A 159 10.09 -7.76 -14.59
CA LEU A 159 10.77 -7.40 -13.34
C LEU A 159 10.36 -8.32 -12.17
N GLY A 160 9.39 -9.21 -12.37
CA GLY A 160 8.87 -10.09 -11.34
C GLY A 160 8.05 -9.39 -10.25
N VAL A 161 7.50 -8.19 -10.56
CA VAL A 161 6.69 -7.40 -9.62
C VAL A 161 5.21 -7.59 -9.93
N ARG A 162 4.40 -7.80 -8.90
CA ARG A 162 2.94 -7.80 -9.01
C ARG A 162 2.39 -6.41 -8.75
N ILE A 163 1.36 -6.04 -9.50
CA ILE A 163 0.68 -4.76 -9.31
C ILE A 163 -0.48 -4.95 -8.33
N ALA A 164 -0.55 -4.09 -7.33
CA ALA A 164 -1.61 -4.07 -6.33
C ALA A 164 -2.50 -2.84 -6.54
N ALA A 165 -3.68 -3.04 -7.14
CA ALA A 165 -4.67 -1.98 -7.25
C ALA A 165 -5.24 -1.67 -5.86
N GLU A 166 -5.15 -0.42 -5.44
CA GLU A 166 -5.51 -0.03 -4.09
C GLU A 166 -7.00 0.29 -3.95
N VAL A 167 -7.57 -0.17 -2.83
CA VAL A 167 -8.91 0.26 -2.41
C VAL A 167 -8.81 1.71 -1.93
N ILE A 168 -9.37 2.65 -2.72
CA ILE A 168 -9.44 4.08 -2.38
C ILE A 168 -10.87 4.60 -2.54
N PRO A 169 -11.28 5.69 -1.83
CA PRO A 169 -12.67 6.15 -1.82
C PRO A 169 -13.05 6.85 -3.13
N ASN A 170 -13.30 6.04 -4.15
CA ASN A 170 -13.92 6.44 -5.42
C ASN A 170 -14.70 5.27 -6.05
N ASP A 171 -15.49 5.54 -7.09
CA ASP A 171 -16.37 4.56 -7.73
C ASP A 171 -15.63 3.44 -8.50
N LEU A 172 -14.35 3.60 -8.79
CA LEU A 172 -13.54 2.60 -9.51
C LEU A 172 -12.81 1.64 -8.58
N SER A 173 -12.60 2.03 -7.33
CA SER A 173 -11.61 1.42 -6.43
C SER A 173 -12.20 0.94 -5.11
N SER A 174 -13.53 0.79 -4.99
CA SER A 174 -14.08 -0.04 -3.90
C SER A 174 -13.64 -1.50 -4.07
N ALA A 175 -13.59 -2.29 -3.00
CA ALA A 175 -13.24 -3.71 -3.09
C ALA A 175 -14.06 -4.44 -4.18
N HIS A 176 -15.38 -4.24 -4.20
CA HIS A 176 -16.28 -4.79 -5.22
C HIS A 176 -15.94 -4.32 -6.65
N ALA A 177 -15.62 -3.04 -6.83
CA ALA A 177 -15.28 -2.51 -8.14
C ALA A 177 -13.96 -3.06 -8.67
N LEU A 178 -12.96 -3.21 -7.80
CA LEU A 178 -11.67 -3.80 -8.14
C LEU A 178 -11.81 -5.29 -8.49
N VAL A 179 -12.49 -6.08 -7.66
CA VAL A 179 -12.74 -7.49 -7.95
C VAL A 179 -13.42 -7.65 -9.31
N ALA A 180 -14.51 -6.90 -9.55
CA ALA A 180 -15.23 -6.94 -10.83
C ALA A 180 -14.36 -6.51 -12.03
N MET A 181 -13.38 -5.63 -11.83
CA MET A 181 -12.41 -5.24 -12.87
C MET A 181 -11.40 -6.36 -13.10
N LEU A 182 -10.82 -6.91 -12.03
CA LEU A 182 -9.79 -7.96 -12.14
C LEU A 182 -10.34 -9.22 -12.80
N GLU A 183 -11.51 -9.69 -12.38
CA GLU A 183 -12.16 -10.88 -12.96
C GLU A 183 -12.53 -10.71 -14.43
N ARG A 184 -12.86 -9.49 -14.86
CA ARG A 184 -13.25 -9.21 -16.24
C ARG A 184 -12.05 -8.99 -17.16
N ASP A 185 -11.03 -8.25 -16.71
CA ASP A 185 -10.00 -7.66 -17.57
C ASP A 185 -8.62 -8.33 -17.41
N PHE A 186 -8.40 -9.11 -16.33
CA PHE A 186 -7.09 -9.68 -15.98
C PHE A 186 -7.20 -11.16 -15.60
N ASP A 187 -6.12 -11.91 -15.80
CA ASP A 187 -6.06 -13.34 -15.46
C ASP A 187 -5.65 -13.64 -14.00
N GLY A 188 -5.49 -12.61 -13.17
CA GLY A 188 -5.18 -12.71 -11.74
C GLY A 188 -3.73 -13.02 -11.39
N SER A 189 -2.85 -13.30 -12.36
CA SER A 189 -1.45 -13.66 -12.07
C SER A 189 -0.57 -12.44 -11.80
N THR A 190 -0.79 -11.34 -12.53
CA THR A 190 0.03 -10.13 -12.49
C THR A 190 -0.54 -9.01 -11.63
N VAL A 191 -1.85 -9.02 -11.38
CA VAL A 191 -2.57 -8.00 -10.63
C VAL A 191 -3.29 -8.62 -9.43
N GLY A 192 -3.30 -7.88 -8.33
CA GLY A 192 -4.12 -8.17 -7.17
C GLY A 192 -4.59 -6.87 -6.51
N ILE A 193 -5.09 -6.99 -5.30
CA ILE A 193 -5.64 -5.88 -4.52
C ILE A 193 -4.69 -5.54 -3.36
N CYS A 194 -4.42 -4.25 -3.18
CA CYS A 194 -4.00 -3.68 -1.92
C CYS A 194 -5.25 -3.27 -1.15
N LEU A 195 -5.57 -3.99 -0.06
CA LEU A 195 -6.66 -3.57 0.80
C LEU A 195 -6.17 -2.48 1.75
N ASP A 196 -6.66 -1.27 1.55
CA ASP A 196 -6.48 -0.19 2.52
C ASP A 196 -7.64 -0.17 3.51
N PHE A 197 -7.33 -0.40 4.79
CA PHE A 197 -8.32 -0.50 5.87
C PHE A 197 -8.98 0.84 6.17
N GLY A 198 -8.22 1.93 6.14
CA GLY A 198 -8.75 3.26 6.38
C GLY A 198 -9.69 3.72 5.26
N HIS A 199 -9.31 3.48 4.01
CA HIS A 199 -10.14 3.77 2.85
C HIS A 199 -11.41 2.91 2.83
N ALA A 200 -11.30 1.62 3.12
CA ALA A 200 -12.46 0.74 3.25
C ALA A 200 -13.42 1.24 4.36
N HIS A 201 -12.86 1.72 5.49
CA HIS A 201 -13.63 2.29 6.59
C HIS A 201 -14.37 3.58 6.20
N LEU A 202 -13.77 4.42 5.37
CA LEU A 202 -14.43 5.63 4.84
C LEU A 202 -15.61 5.28 3.94
N MET A 203 -15.51 4.19 3.17
CA MET A 203 -16.53 3.77 2.20
C MET A 203 -17.63 2.89 2.81
N GLY A 204 -17.37 2.21 3.93
CA GLY A 204 -18.37 1.31 4.48
C GLY A 204 -17.87 0.36 5.55
N ASP A 205 -18.17 -0.92 5.38
CA ASP A 205 -17.79 -1.98 6.30
C ASP A 205 -16.44 -2.59 5.90
N VAL A 206 -15.48 -2.54 6.81
CA VAL A 206 -14.15 -3.10 6.60
C VAL A 206 -14.19 -4.63 6.45
N ALA A 207 -15.06 -5.31 7.21
CA ALA A 207 -15.18 -6.77 7.13
C ALA A 207 -15.72 -7.23 5.78
N ASP A 208 -16.70 -6.51 5.23
CA ASP A 208 -17.22 -6.73 3.88
C ASP A 208 -16.15 -6.52 2.80
N ALA A 209 -15.34 -5.46 2.93
CA ALA A 209 -14.23 -5.20 2.02
C ALA A 209 -13.16 -6.28 2.07
N ILE A 210 -12.81 -6.81 3.27
CA ILE A 210 -11.88 -7.93 3.44
C ILE A 210 -12.43 -9.19 2.77
N GLU A 211 -13.67 -9.57 3.05
CA GLU A 211 -14.30 -10.77 2.49
C GLU A 211 -14.39 -10.68 0.96
N THR A 212 -14.78 -9.52 0.44
CA THR A 212 -14.86 -9.27 -1.00
C THR A 212 -13.49 -9.39 -1.70
N ALA A 213 -12.44 -8.81 -1.12
CA ALA A 213 -11.12 -8.80 -1.74
C ALA A 213 -10.35 -10.13 -1.58
N ALA A 214 -10.83 -11.08 -0.76
CA ALA A 214 -10.06 -12.21 -0.24
C ALA A 214 -9.26 -12.98 -1.29
N GLU A 215 -9.86 -13.33 -2.43
CA GLU A 215 -9.22 -14.14 -3.48
C GLU A 215 -8.15 -13.36 -4.28
N HIS A 216 -8.23 -12.03 -4.27
CA HIS A 216 -7.33 -11.14 -5.02
C HIS A 216 -6.37 -10.35 -4.11
N LEU A 217 -6.48 -10.51 -2.79
CA LEU A 217 -5.71 -9.76 -1.81
C LEU A 217 -4.23 -10.19 -1.82
N ILE A 218 -3.32 -9.24 -2.09
CA ILE A 218 -1.88 -9.53 -2.16
C ILE A 218 -1.04 -8.68 -1.20
N THR A 219 -1.52 -7.52 -0.80
CA THR A 219 -0.91 -6.66 0.20
C THR A 219 -1.95 -5.79 0.87
N THR A 220 -1.57 -5.06 1.91
CA THR A 220 -2.48 -4.19 2.66
C THR A 220 -1.84 -2.84 2.95
N HIS A 221 -2.68 -1.80 3.09
CA HIS A 221 -2.35 -0.58 3.81
C HIS A 221 -3.14 -0.51 5.11
N VAL A 222 -2.43 -0.32 6.20
CA VAL A 222 -3.00 -0.36 7.55
C VAL A 222 -2.90 1.02 8.19
N HIS A 223 -4.02 1.70 8.29
CA HIS A 223 -4.18 2.92 9.06
C HIS A 223 -5.60 3.05 9.57
N ASP A 224 -5.83 3.96 10.49
CA ASP A 224 -7.13 4.22 11.10
C ASP A 224 -7.63 5.62 10.74
N ASN A 225 -8.93 5.84 10.85
CA ASN A 225 -9.56 7.15 10.76
C ASN A 225 -10.89 7.16 11.53
N ARG A 226 -11.56 8.31 11.55
CA ARG A 226 -12.85 8.51 12.25
C ARG A 226 -14.04 8.62 11.31
N ARG A 227 -13.96 8.02 10.12
CA ARG A 227 -14.99 8.05 9.04
C ARG A 227 -15.32 9.44 8.49
N ARG A 228 -14.47 10.44 8.70
CA ARG A 228 -14.75 11.83 8.26
C ARG A 228 -13.73 12.34 7.25
N ALA A 229 -12.51 11.85 7.35
CA ALA A 229 -11.39 12.21 6.50
C ALA A 229 -10.40 11.06 6.47
N ASP A 230 -9.56 11.06 5.47
CA ASP A 230 -8.41 10.18 5.38
C ASP A 230 -7.29 10.70 6.28
N GLU A 231 -7.28 10.20 7.54
CA GLU A 231 -6.44 10.76 8.60
C GLU A 231 -5.11 10.02 8.76
N HIS A 232 -4.94 8.84 8.16
CA HIS A 232 -3.77 7.97 8.30
C HIS A 232 -3.29 7.82 9.76
N LEU A 233 -4.24 7.62 10.68
CA LEU A 233 -3.95 7.44 12.10
C LEU A 233 -3.35 6.05 12.36
N VAL A 234 -2.55 5.95 13.42
CA VAL A 234 -2.12 4.65 13.94
C VAL A 234 -3.35 3.81 14.33
N PRO A 235 -3.37 2.49 14.05
CA PRO A 235 -4.46 1.61 14.48
C PRO A 235 -4.84 1.78 15.95
N TYR A 236 -6.13 1.74 16.22
CA TYR A 236 -6.77 2.04 17.52
C TYR A 236 -6.79 3.52 17.93
N ARG A 237 -6.39 4.44 17.06
CA ARG A 237 -6.52 5.89 17.27
C ARG A 237 -7.76 6.48 16.58
N GLY A 238 -8.38 5.71 15.70
CA GLY A 238 -9.63 6.02 15.02
C GLY A 238 -10.80 5.18 15.54
N THR A 239 -11.65 4.73 14.62
CA THR A 239 -12.90 4.02 14.92
C THR A 239 -13.05 2.68 14.20
N ILE A 240 -12.01 2.17 13.55
CA ILE A 240 -12.02 0.81 12.99
C ILE A 240 -12.12 -0.22 14.12
N ASP A 241 -13.01 -1.20 13.96
CA ASP A 241 -13.06 -2.37 14.84
C ASP A 241 -11.93 -3.35 14.47
N TRP A 242 -10.74 -3.08 15.01
CA TRP A 242 -9.56 -3.88 14.72
C TRP A 242 -9.69 -5.35 15.13
N PRO A 243 -10.28 -5.71 16.29
CA PRO A 243 -10.54 -7.11 16.63
C PRO A 243 -11.34 -7.83 15.55
N ALA A 244 -12.43 -7.23 15.07
CA ALA A 244 -13.25 -7.82 14.01
C ALA A 244 -12.50 -7.91 12.68
N ALA A 245 -11.76 -6.85 12.31
CA ALA A 245 -10.97 -6.83 11.08
C ALA A 245 -9.87 -7.90 11.09
N LEU A 246 -9.12 -8.03 12.17
CA LEU A 246 -8.05 -9.03 12.30
C LEU A 246 -8.61 -10.46 12.29
N LEU A 247 -9.75 -10.71 12.95
CA LEU A 247 -10.44 -12.00 12.90
C LEU A 247 -10.86 -12.35 11.47
N MET A 248 -11.33 -11.37 10.69
CA MET A 248 -11.71 -11.59 9.30
C MET A 248 -10.46 -11.88 8.43
N MET A 249 -9.35 -11.17 8.62
CA MET A 249 -8.08 -11.46 7.94
C MET A 249 -7.58 -12.88 8.23
N GLN A 250 -7.71 -13.34 9.46
CA GLN A 250 -7.42 -14.71 9.85
C GLN A 250 -8.34 -15.72 9.14
N LYS A 251 -9.65 -15.42 9.10
CA LYS A 251 -10.67 -16.28 8.45
C LYS A 251 -10.41 -16.47 6.96
N ILE A 252 -9.95 -15.43 6.26
CA ILE A 252 -9.58 -15.54 4.84
C ILE A 252 -8.20 -16.15 4.63
N GLY A 253 -7.43 -16.39 5.70
CA GLY A 253 -6.10 -17.01 5.63
C GLY A 253 -5.01 -16.09 5.11
N TYR A 254 -5.13 -14.77 5.29
CA TYR A 254 -4.10 -13.83 4.84
C TYR A 254 -2.79 -14.03 5.60
N ASP A 255 -1.70 -14.29 4.87
CA ASP A 255 -0.35 -14.54 5.40
C ASP A 255 0.69 -13.52 4.90
N GLY A 256 0.21 -12.44 4.26
CA GLY A 256 1.02 -11.36 3.75
C GLY A 256 1.47 -10.36 4.82
N THR A 257 1.98 -9.23 4.36
CA THR A 257 2.49 -8.15 5.22
C THR A 257 1.38 -7.16 5.58
N TYR A 258 1.24 -6.87 6.86
CA TYR A 258 0.45 -5.73 7.35
C TYR A 258 1.32 -4.49 7.26
N LEU A 259 1.17 -3.74 6.18
CA LEU A 259 1.97 -2.55 5.89
C LEU A 259 1.28 -1.30 6.42
N MET A 260 1.85 -0.68 7.44
CA MET A 260 1.30 0.53 8.03
C MET A 260 1.59 1.74 7.13
N GLU A 261 0.55 2.43 6.68
CA GLU A 261 0.65 3.68 5.93
C GLU A 261 0.15 4.85 6.79
N LEU A 262 1.07 5.48 7.50
CA LEU A 262 0.76 6.46 8.54
C LEU A 262 1.18 7.87 8.12
N ALA A 263 0.51 8.88 8.67
CA ALA A 263 0.91 10.28 8.54
C ALA A 263 1.50 10.81 9.86
N ALA A 264 2.64 11.50 9.75
CA ALA A 264 3.19 12.24 10.88
C ALA A 264 2.50 13.59 10.99
N ASN A 265 1.40 13.62 11.72
CA ASN A 265 0.78 14.89 12.10
C ASN A 265 1.56 15.52 13.28
N GLY A 266 2.85 15.86 13.05
CA GLY A 266 3.74 16.40 14.08
C GLY A 266 5.05 15.64 14.19
N ASP A 267 5.24 14.88 15.28
CA ASP A 267 6.49 14.13 15.55
C ASP A 267 6.45 12.69 15.00
N PRO A 268 7.20 12.36 13.93
CA PRO A 268 7.28 11.01 13.39
C PRO A 268 7.74 9.96 14.41
N SER A 269 8.60 10.33 15.36
CA SER A 269 9.11 9.40 16.36
C SER A 269 8.01 8.94 17.32
N ALA A 270 7.10 9.85 17.68
CA ALA A 270 5.93 9.50 18.48
C ALA A 270 4.97 8.58 17.72
N VAL A 271 4.78 8.81 16.41
CA VAL A 271 3.97 7.95 15.56
C VAL A 271 4.58 6.56 15.42
N LEU A 272 5.90 6.44 15.22
CA LEU A 272 6.61 5.15 15.20
C LEU A 272 6.45 4.38 16.51
N ALA A 273 6.59 5.04 17.64
CA ALA A 273 6.39 4.41 18.96
C ALA A 273 4.93 3.93 19.15
N ASP A 274 3.94 4.68 18.66
CA ASP A 274 2.54 4.26 18.65
C ASP A 274 2.31 3.08 17.69
N ALA A 275 2.91 3.11 16.51
CA ALA A 275 2.84 2.03 15.52
C ALA A 275 3.40 0.71 16.08
N GLN A 276 4.53 0.76 16.79
CA GLN A 276 5.10 -0.39 17.48
C GLN A 276 4.12 -0.97 18.53
N ARG A 277 3.44 -0.10 19.30
CA ARG A 277 2.41 -0.54 20.26
C ARG A 277 1.19 -1.17 19.57
N ALA A 278 0.76 -0.61 18.45
CA ALA A 278 -0.33 -1.16 17.63
C ALA A 278 0.03 -2.55 17.08
N ARG A 279 1.24 -2.71 16.53
CA ARG A 279 1.77 -4.00 16.09
C ARG A 279 1.69 -5.04 17.21
N GLN A 280 2.20 -4.73 18.41
CA GLN A 280 2.14 -5.64 19.56
C GLN A 280 0.72 -6.01 19.97
N ARG A 281 -0.26 -5.12 19.76
CA ARG A 281 -1.68 -5.42 19.99
C ARG A 281 -2.23 -6.38 18.94
N PHE A 282 -1.85 -6.22 17.66
CA PHE A 282 -2.21 -7.13 16.59
C PHE A 282 -1.67 -8.54 16.86
N GLU A 283 -0.38 -8.65 17.19
CA GLU A 283 0.27 -9.92 17.53
C GLU A 283 -0.44 -10.66 18.69
N ARG A 284 -0.86 -9.93 19.72
CA ARG A 284 -1.63 -10.53 20.85
C ARG A 284 -3.02 -10.97 20.41
N ALA A 285 -3.76 -10.12 19.68
CA ALA A 285 -5.13 -10.43 19.27
C ALA A 285 -5.24 -11.68 18.38
N LEU A 286 -4.20 -12.03 17.66
CA LEU A 286 -4.17 -13.22 16.78
C LEU A 286 -3.50 -14.45 17.44
N SER A 287 -2.95 -14.29 18.65
CA SER A 287 -2.37 -15.39 19.43
C SER A 287 -3.36 -16.01 20.42
N GLU A 288 -4.48 -15.32 20.67
CA GLU A 288 -5.60 -15.75 21.54
C GLU A 288 -6.67 -16.51 20.73
#